data_05f9c9c3f01a99df07e60de3972397e7
#
_entry.id   05f9c9c3f01a99df07e60de3972397e7
#
_cell.length_a   1.000
_cell.length_b   1.000
_cell.length_c   1.000
_cell.angle_alpha   90.00
_cell.angle_beta   90.00
_cell.angle_gamma   90.00
#
_symmetry.space_group_name_H-M   'P 1'
#
loop_
_entity.id
_entity.type
_entity.pdbx_description
1 polymer ?
#
loop_
_entity_poly.entity_id
_entity_poly.type
_entity_poly.pdbx_seq_one_letter_code
_entity_poly.pdbx_strand_id
1 'polypeptide(L)'
;MAWTRDQMAARAAKELRDGYYVNLGIGIPTLVANNIPEGMEVTLQSENGMLGIGPFPYEDEVDPDLINAGKQTISELESSSYFGSEQSFAMIRGGHIDLTVLGAMEVSEGGDIANWMIPGKMVKGMGGAMDLVAGVKKIIVVMEHNSKSGDPKFIPACTLPLTGKNVVDMIVTDLCVFHRPDHDSPFRLIELAPGVTAEEVAAKTTAKYES
;
A
#
# COMPACT_ATOMS: atom_id res chain seq x y z
N MET A 1 -18.84 -12.30 -3.76
CA MET A 1 -17.92 -12.06 -4.90
C MET A 1 -16.68 -11.35 -4.38
N ALA A 2 -15.50 -11.70 -4.87
CA ALA A 2 -14.26 -10.99 -4.54
C ALA A 2 -14.38 -9.48 -4.79
N TRP A 3 -13.69 -8.66 -4.01
CA TRP A 3 -13.62 -7.23 -4.23
C TRP A 3 -12.90 -6.89 -5.54
N THR A 4 -13.36 -5.87 -6.23
CA THR A 4 -12.62 -5.23 -7.32
C THR A 4 -11.43 -4.44 -6.75
N ARG A 5 -10.53 -3.97 -7.63
CA ARG A 5 -9.40 -3.11 -7.21
C ARG A 5 -9.86 -1.83 -6.54
N ASP A 6 -10.91 -1.20 -7.07
CA ASP A 6 -11.51 -0.01 -6.47
C ASP A 6 -12.11 -0.31 -5.09
N GLN A 7 -12.77 -1.46 -4.93
CA GLN A 7 -13.31 -1.87 -3.64
C GLN A 7 -12.21 -2.20 -2.61
N MET A 8 -11.09 -2.82 -3.02
CA MET A 8 -9.92 -3.01 -2.16
C MET A 8 -9.32 -1.66 -1.73
N ALA A 9 -9.18 -0.72 -2.67
CA ALA A 9 -8.72 0.63 -2.37
C ALA A 9 -9.67 1.38 -1.43
N ALA A 10 -10.98 1.29 -1.67
CA ALA A 10 -11.99 1.85 -0.78
C ALA A 10 -11.95 1.23 0.62
N ARG A 11 -11.66 -0.09 0.72
CA ARG A 11 -11.46 -0.75 2.02
C ARG A 11 -10.21 -0.22 2.73
N ALA A 12 -9.10 -0.07 2.01
CA ALA A 12 -7.87 0.48 2.58
C ALA A 12 -8.04 1.94 3.01
N ALA A 13 -8.82 2.74 2.28
CA ALA A 13 -9.13 4.13 2.62
C ALA A 13 -9.84 4.29 3.98
N LYS A 14 -10.53 3.27 4.48
CA LYS A 14 -11.14 3.29 5.84
C LYS A 14 -10.10 3.38 6.97
N GLU A 15 -8.84 3.12 6.68
CA GLU A 15 -7.74 3.22 7.64
C GLU A 15 -7.14 4.64 7.70
N LEU A 16 -7.54 5.53 6.79
CA LEU A 16 -7.17 6.94 6.79
C LEU A 16 -7.81 7.65 7.98
N ARG A 17 -7.13 8.66 8.48
CA ARG A 17 -7.64 9.53 9.54
C ARG A 17 -7.35 10.99 9.19
N ASP A 18 -8.17 11.85 9.73
CA ASP A 18 -8.01 13.28 9.59
C ASP A 18 -6.63 13.76 10.08
N GLY A 19 -5.98 14.62 9.32
CA GLY A 19 -4.65 15.13 9.59
C GLY A 19 -3.49 14.17 9.22
N TYR A 20 -3.75 12.99 8.63
CA TYR A 20 -2.68 12.06 8.26
C TYR A 20 -1.86 12.54 7.07
N TYR A 21 -0.56 12.28 7.16
CA TYR A 21 0.37 12.29 6.03
C TYR A 21 0.50 10.89 5.48
N VAL A 22 0.17 10.69 4.20
CA VAL A 22 0.00 9.38 3.58
C VAL A 22 0.83 9.25 2.31
N ASN A 23 1.57 8.15 2.19
CA ASN A 23 2.24 7.78 0.94
C ASN A 23 1.51 6.61 0.27
N LEU A 24 1.26 6.73 -1.03
CA LEU A 24 0.58 5.71 -1.83
C LEU A 24 1.54 5.13 -2.87
N GLY A 25 1.76 3.82 -2.79
CA GLY A 25 2.53 3.07 -3.77
C GLY A 25 1.83 3.00 -5.14
N ILE A 26 2.57 2.52 -6.15
CA ILE A 26 2.10 2.43 -7.53
C ILE A 26 1.08 1.30 -7.70
N GLY A 27 0.08 1.50 -8.55
CA GLY A 27 -0.92 0.50 -8.92
C GLY A 27 -2.19 0.58 -8.07
N ILE A 28 -2.67 -0.51 -7.49
CA ILE A 28 -3.89 -0.50 -6.66
C ILE A 28 -3.83 0.56 -5.54
N PRO A 29 -2.70 0.76 -4.84
CA PRO A 29 -2.59 1.79 -3.81
C PRO A 29 -2.94 3.21 -4.27
N THR A 30 -2.65 3.60 -5.51
CA THR A 30 -2.99 4.95 -5.99
C THR A 30 -4.49 5.21 -6.02
N LEU A 31 -5.31 4.18 -6.15
CA LEU A 31 -6.77 4.30 -6.15
C LEU A 31 -7.34 4.69 -4.77
N VAL A 32 -6.56 4.56 -3.71
CA VAL A 32 -6.95 4.99 -2.35
C VAL A 32 -7.23 6.49 -2.32
N ALA A 33 -6.51 7.29 -3.08
CA ALA A 33 -6.72 8.74 -3.18
C ALA A 33 -8.16 9.10 -3.61
N ASN A 34 -8.77 8.29 -4.48
CA ASN A 34 -10.15 8.50 -4.96
C ASN A 34 -11.21 8.15 -3.92
N ASN A 35 -10.81 7.58 -2.79
CA ASN A 35 -11.70 7.07 -1.75
C ASN A 35 -11.48 7.78 -0.39
N ILE A 36 -10.78 8.90 -0.38
CA ILE A 36 -10.67 9.75 0.82
C ILE A 36 -12.07 10.29 1.15
N PRO A 37 -12.59 10.06 2.36
CA PRO A 37 -13.92 10.53 2.74
C PRO A 37 -14.05 12.06 2.60
N GLU A 38 -15.21 12.52 2.15
CA GLU A 38 -15.52 13.95 2.07
C GLU A 38 -15.37 14.61 3.45
N GLY A 39 -14.68 15.74 3.49
CA GLY A 39 -14.42 16.48 4.74
C GLY A 39 -13.24 15.94 5.57
N MET A 40 -12.59 14.86 5.15
CA MET A 40 -11.36 14.37 5.80
C MET A 40 -10.14 15.04 5.16
N GLU A 41 -9.32 15.66 5.97
CA GLU A 41 -8.05 16.26 5.53
C GLU A 41 -6.93 15.22 5.57
N VAL A 42 -6.47 14.80 4.41
CA VAL A 42 -5.32 13.90 4.24
C VAL A 42 -4.32 14.56 3.32
N THR A 43 -3.07 14.67 3.78
CA THR A 43 -1.98 15.19 2.95
C THR A 43 -1.25 14.04 2.26
N LEU A 44 -1.41 13.91 0.95
CA LEU A 44 -0.68 12.92 0.16
C LEU A 44 0.76 13.38 -0.10
N GLN A 45 1.72 12.48 0.17
CA GLN A 45 3.15 12.68 -0.07
C GLN A 45 3.61 11.84 -1.26
N SER A 46 4.41 12.42 -2.13
CA SER A 46 5.16 11.67 -3.13
C SER A 46 6.65 11.74 -2.82
N GLU A 47 7.34 10.60 -2.81
CA GLU A 47 8.75 10.53 -2.43
C GLU A 47 9.67 11.27 -3.40
N ASN A 48 9.25 11.57 -4.62
CA ASN A 48 10.02 12.41 -5.56
C ASN A 48 10.10 13.89 -5.15
N GLY A 49 9.32 14.33 -4.15
CA GLY A 49 9.50 15.64 -3.52
C GLY A 49 8.27 16.54 -3.46
N MET A 50 7.11 16.00 -3.10
CA MET A 50 5.88 16.80 -2.98
C MET A 50 5.03 16.36 -1.79
N LEU A 51 4.44 17.33 -1.11
CA LEU A 51 3.28 17.19 -0.22
C LEU A 51 2.09 17.94 -0.83
N GLY A 52 0.88 17.43 -0.61
CA GLY A 52 -0.34 18.06 -1.09
C GLY A 52 -0.65 17.73 -2.56
N ILE A 53 -0.53 16.45 -2.92
CA ILE A 53 -0.99 15.93 -4.22
C ILE A 53 -2.50 16.06 -4.29
N GLY A 54 -2.98 16.70 -5.34
CA GLY A 54 -4.39 16.82 -5.69
C GLY A 54 -4.88 15.68 -6.59
N PRO A 55 -6.12 15.78 -7.10
CA PRO A 55 -6.69 14.83 -8.04
C PRO A 55 -5.92 14.80 -9.37
N PHE A 56 -6.20 13.80 -10.20
CA PHE A 56 -5.66 13.78 -11.56
C PHE A 56 -6.22 14.95 -12.36
N PRO A 57 -5.35 15.70 -13.09
CA PRO A 57 -5.78 16.87 -13.87
C PRO A 57 -6.62 16.45 -15.09
N TYR A 58 -7.48 17.33 -15.57
CA TYR A 58 -8.10 17.20 -16.89
C TYR A 58 -7.05 17.41 -17.99
N GLU A 59 -7.35 16.98 -19.23
CA GLU A 59 -6.37 17.01 -20.33
C GLU A 59 -5.83 18.43 -20.64
N ASP A 60 -6.64 19.45 -20.45
CA ASP A 60 -6.32 20.87 -20.65
C ASP A 60 -5.61 21.53 -19.46
N GLU A 61 -5.52 20.82 -18.33
CA GLU A 61 -4.87 21.28 -17.09
C GLU A 61 -3.55 20.57 -16.80
N VAL A 62 -3.13 19.64 -17.67
CA VAL A 62 -1.94 18.83 -17.46
C VAL A 62 -0.67 19.69 -17.45
N ASP A 63 0.06 19.66 -16.34
CA ASP A 63 1.44 20.09 -16.26
C ASP A 63 2.37 18.86 -16.40
N PRO A 64 3.18 18.75 -17.47
CA PRO A 64 4.04 17.60 -17.71
C PRO A 64 5.20 17.48 -16.72
N ASP A 65 5.55 18.57 -16.02
CA ASP A 65 6.59 18.58 -15.00
C ASP A 65 6.07 18.19 -13.61
N LEU A 66 4.74 18.21 -13.43
CA LEU A 66 4.10 17.87 -12.18
C LEU A 66 3.65 16.39 -12.18
N ILE A 67 4.53 15.51 -11.69
CA ILE A 67 4.31 14.06 -11.70
C ILE A 67 4.50 13.46 -10.31
N ASN A 68 3.72 12.39 -10.03
CA ASN A 68 3.95 11.56 -8.85
C ASN A 68 5.12 10.57 -9.06
N ALA A 69 5.49 9.83 -8.02
CA ALA A 69 6.52 8.79 -8.09
C ALA A 69 6.21 7.67 -9.09
N GLY A 70 4.93 7.46 -9.43
CA GLY A 70 4.46 6.56 -10.47
C GLY A 70 4.57 7.12 -11.90
N LYS A 71 5.10 8.35 -12.06
CA LYS A 71 5.22 9.06 -13.34
C LYS A 71 3.87 9.41 -13.98
N GLN A 72 2.83 9.54 -13.17
CA GLN A 72 1.54 10.04 -13.62
C GLN A 72 1.47 11.54 -13.34
N THR A 73 0.91 12.31 -14.27
CA THR A 73 0.63 13.73 -14.04
C THR A 73 -0.42 13.89 -12.94
N ILE A 74 -0.20 14.86 -12.07
CA ILE A 74 -1.05 15.16 -10.93
C ILE A 74 -1.35 16.64 -10.90
N SER A 75 -2.33 17.04 -10.10
CA SER A 75 -2.54 18.45 -9.71
C SER A 75 -2.00 18.68 -8.30
N GLU A 76 -1.95 19.95 -7.92
CA GLU A 76 -1.56 20.37 -6.58
C GLU A 76 -2.75 20.93 -5.80
N LEU A 77 -2.70 20.81 -4.47
CA LEU A 77 -3.60 21.52 -3.57
C LEU A 77 -3.01 22.89 -3.22
N GLU A 78 -3.84 23.86 -2.80
CA GLU A 78 -3.39 25.22 -2.41
C GLU A 78 -2.29 25.20 -1.32
N SER A 79 -2.27 24.17 -0.47
CA SER A 79 -1.28 24.00 0.59
C SER A 79 -0.11 23.09 0.20
N SER A 80 0.12 22.87 -1.10
CA SER A 80 1.20 22.02 -1.56
C SER A 80 2.58 22.58 -1.27
N SER A 81 3.57 21.70 -1.19
CA SER A 81 4.97 22.07 -1.00
C SER A 81 5.88 21.17 -1.80
N TYR A 82 6.89 21.74 -2.41
CA TYR A 82 7.93 21.06 -3.19
C TYR A 82 9.27 21.10 -2.45
N PHE A 83 9.99 19.99 -2.51
CA PHE A 83 11.29 19.85 -1.85
C PHE A 83 12.15 18.80 -2.54
N GLY A 84 13.44 18.82 -2.26
CA GLY A 84 14.36 17.82 -2.81
C GLY A 84 14.09 16.41 -2.27
N SER A 85 14.53 15.40 -3.00
CA SER A 85 14.36 14.00 -2.61
C SER A 85 15.00 13.69 -1.25
N GLU A 86 16.09 14.36 -0.89
CA GLU A 86 16.75 14.22 0.40
C GLU A 86 15.82 14.62 1.57
N GLN A 87 15.05 15.68 1.42
CA GLN A 87 14.06 16.11 2.41
C GLN A 87 12.87 15.15 2.45
N SER A 88 12.42 14.69 1.28
CA SER A 88 11.35 13.70 1.18
C SER A 88 11.68 12.42 1.94
N PHE A 89 12.86 11.86 1.70
CA PHE A 89 13.30 10.65 2.42
C PHE A 89 13.62 10.92 3.90
N ALA A 90 14.05 12.13 4.26
CA ALA A 90 14.21 12.52 5.66
C ALA A 90 12.86 12.54 6.40
N MET A 91 11.77 13.01 5.76
CA MET A 91 10.42 12.95 6.33
C MET A 91 9.96 11.49 6.55
N ILE A 92 10.19 10.62 5.58
CA ILE A 92 9.84 9.21 5.68
C ILE A 92 10.61 8.55 6.83
N ARG A 93 11.94 8.64 6.83
CA ARG A 93 12.81 8.02 7.84
C ARG A 93 12.65 8.63 9.22
N GLY A 94 12.27 9.91 9.28
CA GLY A 94 11.97 10.64 10.51
C GLY A 94 10.63 10.31 11.16
N GLY A 95 9.82 9.41 10.54
CA GLY A 95 8.52 9.00 11.07
C GLY A 95 7.43 10.07 10.94
N HIS A 96 7.58 10.99 9.99
CA HIS A 96 6.60 12.06 9.74
C HIS A 96 5.46 11.62 8.80
N ILE A 97 5.54 10.43 8.23
CA ILE A 97 4.47 9.83 7.43
C ILE A 97 3.70 8.85 8.33
N ASP A 98 2.39 9.04 8.41
CA ASP A 98 1.54 8.26 9.33
C ASP A 98 1.16 6.90 8.75
N LEU A 99 0.93 6.83 7.44
CA LEU A 99 0.48 5.63 6.77
C LEU A 99 1.06 5.52 5.37
N THR A 100 1.46 4.31 4.98
CA THR A 100 1.74 3.97 3.59
C THR A 100 0.90 2.79 3.14
N VAL A 101 0.39 2.88 1.91
CA VAL A 101 -0.29 1.76 1.24
C VAL A 101 0.60 1.27 0.12
N LEU A 102 0.98 0.01 0.15
CA LEU A 102 1.90 -0.60 -0.82
C LEU A 102 1.28 -1.80 -1.52
N GLY A 103 1.65 -2.01 -2.76
CA GLY A 103 1.42 -3.28 -3.44
C GLY A 103 2.45 -4.32 -3.03
N ALA A 104 2.08 -5.62 -3.07
CA ALA A 104 3.03 -6.71 -2.82
C ALA A 104 2.88 -7.85 -3.83
N MET A 105 3.99 -8.55 -4.04
CA MET A 105 4.04 -9.82 -4.74
C MET A 105 3.86 -10.96 -3.75
N GLU A 106 4.48 -10.86 -2.57
CA GLU A 106 4.38 -11.81 -1.46
C GLU A 106 4.39 -11.06 -0.13
N VAL A 107 3.64 -11.60 0.84
CA VAL A 107 3.70 -11.23 2.26
C VAL A 107 3.84 -12.50 3.08
N SER A 108 4.72 -12.53 4.08
CA SER A 108 4.87 -13.67 4.98
C SER A 108 3.94 -13.59 6.19
N GLU A 109 3.70 -14.75 6.85
CA GLU A 109 2.96 -14.80 8.12
C GLU A 109 3.64 -13.98 9.23
N GLY A 110 4.95 -13.72 9.11
CA GLY A 110 5.70 -12.83 9.99
C GLY A 110 5.66 -11.36 9.59
N GLY A 111 4.93 -10.99 8.52
CA GLY A 111 4.81 -9.60 8.07
C GLY A 111 5.99 -9.09 7.23
N ASP A 112 6.78 -9.99 6.67
CA ASP A 112 7.76 -9.59 5.65
C ASP A 112 7.03 -9.22 4.36
N ILE A 113 7.60 -8.31 3.58
CA ILE A 113 7.05 -7.89 2.28
C ILE A 113 8.11 -8.03 1.18
N ALA A 114 7.68 -8.52 0.02
CA ALA A 114 8.46 -8.56 -1.21
C ALA A 114 7.65 -7.94 -2.37
N ASN A 115 8.17 -6.86 -2.98
CA ASN A 115 7.40 -6.13 -4.00
C ASN A 115 8.24 -5.52 -5.13
N TRP A 116 9.56 -5.78 -5.22
CA TRP A 116 10.41 -5.06 -6.14
C TRP A 116 11.10 -5.92 -7.20
N MET A 117 11.25 -7.22 -6.99
CA MET A 117 11.95 -8.10 -7.91
C MET A 117 11.37 -9.52 -7.96
N ILE A 118 11.27 -10.06 -9.17
CA ILE A 118 11.10 -11.50 -9.42
C ILE A 118 12.37 -11.96 -10.15
N PRO A 119 13.25 -12.75 -9.52
CA PRO A 119 14.52 -13.19 -10.11
C PRO A 119 14.32 -13.83 -11.49
N GLY A 120 15.12 -13.41 -12.45
CA GLY A 120 15.07 -13.91 -13.83
C GLY A 120 13.86 -13.47 -14.67
N LYS A 121 12.89 -12.73 -14.10
CA LYS A 121 11.70 -12.27 -14.83
C LYS A 121 11.52 -10.76 -14.83
N MET A 122 11.65 -10.12 -13.68
CA MET A 122 11.33 -8.71 -13.53
C MET A 122 12.11 -8.06 -12.40
N VAL A 123 12.71 -6.91 -12.67
CA VAL A 123 13.28 -6.02 -11.67
C VAL A 123 12.63 -4.65 -11.85
N LYS A 124 11.77 -4.25 -10.92
CA LYS A 124 11.18 -2.90 -10.91
C LYS A 124 12.07 -1.88 -10.21
N GLY A 125 13.09 -2.35 -9.49
CA GLY A 125 13.88 -1.53 -8.58
C GLY A 125 13.18 -1.33 -7.23
N MET A 126 13.98 -1.04 -6.21
CA MET A 126 13.47 -0.86 -4.84
C MET A 126 12.71 0.45 -4.67
N GLY A 127 13.09 1.49 -5.42
CA GLY A 127 12.54 2.84 -5.25
C GLY A 127 12.60 3.29 -3.79
N GLY A 128 11.61 4.00 -3.33
CA GLY A 128 11.43 4.43 -1.94
C GLY A 128 10.80 3.39 -1.01
N ALA A 129 10.42 2.20 -1.51
CA ALA A 129 9.65 1.25 -0.72
C ALA A 129 10.39 0.75 0.53
N MET A 130 11.71 0.56 0.47
CA MET A 130 12.50 0.14 1.63
C MET A 130 12.54 1.21 2.73
N ASP A 131 12.61 2.49 2.34
CA ASP A 131 12.55 3.60 3.29
C ASP A 131 11.16 3.75 3.91
N LEU A 132 10.11 3.60 3.08
CA LEU A 132 8.72 3.63 3.54
C LEU A 132 8.46 2.56 4.61
N VAL A 133 8.83 1.30 4.35
CA VAL A 133 8.59 0.21 5.32
C VAL A 133 9.48 0.30 6.56
N ALA A 134 10.57 1.06 6.52
CA ALA A 134 11.45 1.29 7.67
C ALA A 134 11.04 2.50 8.53
N GLY A 135 10.39 3.51 7.94
CA GLY A 135 10.16 4.80 8.60
C GLY A 135 8.69 5.16 8.85
N VAL A 136 7.74 4.58 8.14
CA VAL A 136 6.32 4.92 8.26
C VAL A 136 5.68 4.19 9.45
N LYS A 137 4.74 4.85 10.15
CA LYS A 137 4.12 4.33 11.37
C LYS A 137 3.16 3.16 11.15
N LYS A 138 2.46 3.12 9.99
CA LYS A 138 1.50 2.06 9.64
C LYS A 138 1.65 1.65 8.19
N ILE A 139 1.84 0.37 7.95
CA ILE A 139 2.04 -0.20 6.63
C ILE A 139 0.90 -1.12 6.26
N ILE A 140 0.14 -0.73 5.23
CA ILE A 140 -0.96 -1.51 4.65
C ILE A 140 -0.51 -2.06 3.31
N VAL A 141 -0.67 -3.36 3.12
CA VAL A 141 -0.50 -3.98 1.81
C VAL A 141 -1.86 -4.16 1.15
N VAL A 142 -1.97 -3.74 -0.12
CA VAL A 142 -3.14 -4.02 -0.96
C VAL A 142 -2.69 -4.84 -2.16
N MET A 143 -3.23 -6.05 -2.30
CA MET A 143 -2.82 -7.00 -3.34
C MET A 143 -3.94 -7.99 -3.68
N GLU A 144 -3.92 -8.56 -4.88
CA GLU A 144 -4.74 -9.74 -5.18
C GLU A 144 -4.30 -10.91 -4.28
N HIS A 145 -5.24 -11.69 -3.76
CA HIS A 145 -4.99 -12.77 -2.80
C HIS A 145 -4.08 -13.87 -3.36
N ASN A 146 -4.31 -14.21 -4.61
CA ASN A 146 -3.50 -15.17 -5.35
C ASN A 146 -2.83 -14.53 -6.56
N SER A 147 -1.80 -15.17 -7.07
CA SER A 147 -1.17 -14.84 -8.35
C SER A 147 -2.11 -15.19 -9.52
N LYS A 148 -1.76 -14.76 -10.73
CA LYS A 148 -2.51 -15.16 -11.95
C LYS A 148 -2.50 -16.66 -12.21
N SER A 149 -1.50 -17.39 -11.69
CA SER A 149 -1.40 -18.86 -11.74
C SER A 149 -2.18 -19.54 -10.61
N GLY A 150 -2.76 -18.78 -9.68
CA GLY A 150 -3.52 -19.30 -8.55
C GLY A 150 -2.69 -19.53 -7.29
N ASP A 151 -1.39 -19.23 -7.31
CA ASP A 151 -0.52 -19.43 -6.16
C ASP A 151 -0.82 -18.41 -5.05
N PRO A 152 -0.86 -18.83 -3.77
CA PRO A 152 -1.02 -17.93 -2.64
C PRO A 152 0.08 -16.86 -2.59
N LYS A 153 -0.30 -15.64 -2.20
CA LYS A 153 0.64 -14.52 -1.99
C LYS A 153 0.83 -14.19 -0.51
N PHE A 154 -0.11 -14.61 0.34
CA PHE A 154 0.09 -14.63 1.78
C PHE A 154 0.55 -16.04 2.18
N ILE A 155 1.84 -16.15 2.53
CA ILE A 155 2.60 -17.40 2.61
C ILE A 155 3.43 -17.49 3.90
N PRO A 156 3.90 -18.68 4.32
CA PRO A 156 4.68 -18.81 5.56
C PRO A 156 5.96 -17.99 5.59
N ALA A 157 6.69 -17.93 4.48
CA ALA A 157 7.91 -17.12 4.31
C ALA A 157 8.01 -16.65 2.87
N CYS A 158 8.41 -15.39 2.65
CA CYS A 158 8.63 -14.87 1.31
C CYS A 158 9.74 -15.64 0.60
N THR A 159 9.50 -15.96 -0.65
CA THR A 159 10.47 -16.61 -1.55
C THR A 159 11.23 -15.62 -2.42
N LEU A 160 10.65 -14.43 -2.59
CA LEU A 160 11.22 -13.31 -3.35
C LEU A 160 12.10 -12.42 -2.45
N PRO A 161 13.03 -11.66 -3.04
CA PRO A 161 13.84 -10.70 -2.30
C PRO A 161 12.99 -9.70 -1.52
N LEU A 162 13.28 -9.57 -0.24
CA LEU A 162 12.50 -8.73 0.67
C LEU A 162 12.68 -7.24 0.39
N THR A 163 11.61 -6.49 0.58
CA THR A 163 11.57 -5.04 0.71
C THR A 163 11.74 -4.65 2.18
N GLY A 164 11.09 -5.38 3.08
CA GLY A 164 11.19 -5.20 4.53
C GLY A 164 10.85 -6.48 5.28
N LYS A 165 11.37 -6.60 6.49
CA LYS A 165 11.18 -7.75 7.36
C LYS A 165 10.34 -7.36 8.57
N ASN A 166 9.26 -8.09 8.84
CA ASN A 166 8.36 -7.89 9.97
C ASN A 166 7.80 -6.45 10.06
N VAL A 167 7.30 -5.91 8.94
CA VAL A 167 6.88 -4.49 8.85
C VAL A 167 5.41 -4.30 8.50
N VAL A 168 4.73 -5.30 7.93
CA VAL A 168 3.35 -5.16 7.47
C VAL A 168 2.37 -5.24 8.65
N ASP A 169 1.49 -4.25 8.81
CA ASP A 169 0.46 -4.22 9.85
C ASP A 169 -0.87 -4.79 9.37
N MET A 170 -1.23 -4.56 8.10
CA MET A 170 -2.50 -4.96 7.53
C MET A 170 -2.34 -5.42 6.09
N ILE A 171 -3.11 -6.45 5.71
CA ILE A 171 -3.17 -6.96 4.34
C ILE A 171 -4.63 -6.90 3.87
N VAL A 172 -4.90 -6.12 2.83
CA VAL A 172 -6.19 -6.06 2.15
C VAL A 172 -6.05 -6.81 0.83
N THR A 173 -6.86 -7.84 0.65
CA THR A 173 -6.90 -8.60 -0.59
C THR A 173 -8.28 -8.51 -1.24
N ASP A 174 -8.45 -9.04 -2.42
CA ASP A 174 -9.77 -9.15 -3.07
C ASP A 174 -10.74 -10.09 -2.32
N LEU A 175 -10.24 -10.94 -1.41
CA LEU A 175 -11.05 -11.88 -0.64
C LEU A 175 -11.34 -11.43 0.79
N CYS A 176 -10.39 -10.75 1.43
CA CYS A 176 -10.46 -10.51 2.87
C CYS A 176 -9.45 -9.47 3.35
N VAL A 177 -9.54 -9.14 4.64
CA VAL A 177 -8.57 -8.31 5.37
C VAL A 177 -7.95 -9.10 6.50
N PHE A 178 -6.62 -9.10 6.57
CA PHE A 178 -5.86 -9.55 7.73
C PHE A 178 -5.25 -8.33 8.42
N HIS A 179 -5.23 -8.36 9.74
CA HIS A 179 -4.62 -7.32 10.57
C HIS A 179 -3.92 -7.95 11.76
N ARG A 180 -2.84 -7.33 12.22
CA ARG A 180 -2.21 -7.67 13.50
C ARG A 180 -2.06 -6.40 14.34
N PRO A 181 -2.25 -6.50 15.68
CA PRO A 181 -2.20 -5.33 16.57
C PRO A 181 -0.79 -4.79 16.76
N ASP A 182 0.21 -5.63 16.64
CA ASP A 182 1.65 -5.32 16.76
C ASP A 182 2.48 -6.35 15.96
N HIS A 183 3.79 -6.12 15.87
CA HIS A 183 4.70 -6.92 15.08
C HIS A 183 5.07 -8.28 15.72
N ASP A 184 4.72 -8.50 16.97
CA ASP A 184 4.94 -9.77 17.69
C ASP A 184 3.70 -10.68 17.64
N SER A 185 2.55 -10.11 17.24
CA SER A 185 1.27 -10.81 17.13
C SER A 185 1.08 -11.47 15.77
N PRO A 186 0.35 -12.60 15.70
CA PRO A 186 -0.07 -13.18 14.44
C PRO A 186 -1.10 -12.29 13.72
N PHE A 187 -1.18 -12.44 12.42
CA PHE A 187 -2.28 -11.86 11.65
C PHE A 187 -3.60 -12.52 12.01
N ARG A 188 -4.67 -11.73 12.06
CA ARG A 188 -6.06 -12.17 12.27
C ARG A 188 -6.89 -11.85 11.05
N LEU A 189 -7.73 -12.78 10.65
CA LEU A 189 -8.77 -12.52 9.66
C LEU A 189 -9.86 -11.66 10.31
N ILE A 190 -10.00 -10.40 9.89
CA ILE A 190 -10.92 -9.44 10.53
C ILE A 190 -12.12 -9.09 9.66
N GLU A 191 -12.06 -9.33 8.35
CA GLU A 191 -13.14 -8.99 7.43
C GLU A 191 -13.10 -9.89 6.20
N LEU A 192 -14.26 -10.28 5.69
CA LEU A 192 -14.43 -11.03 4.45
C LEU A 192 -15.08 -10.14 3.40
N ALA A 193 -14.68 -10.28 2.14
CA ALA A 193 -15.38 -9.66 1.03
C ALA A 193 -16.80 -10.25 0.92
N PRO A 194 -17.80 -9.48 0.42
CA PRO A 194 -19.18 -9.94 0.32
C PRO A 194 -19.32 -11.27 -0.45
N GLY A 195 -19.85 -12.30 0.22
CA GLY A 195 -20.07 -13.62 -0.35
C GLY A 195 -18.82 -14.50 -0.46
N VAL A 196 -17.70 -14.09 0.13
CA VAL A 196 -16.51 -14.92 0.38
C VAL A 196 -16.65 -15.61 1.74
N THR A 197 -16.23 -16.85 1.85
CA THR A 197 -16.27 -17.59 3.12
C THR A 197 -14.86 -17.78 3.72
N ALA A 198 -14.80 -18.03 5.02
CA ALA A 198 -13.53 -18.30 5.70
C ALA A 198 -12.84 -19.56 5.14
N GLU A 199 -13.63 -20.56 4.73
CA GLU A 199 -13.12 -21.80 4.13
C GLU A 199 -12.46 -21.50 2.77
N GLU A 200 -13.06 -20.58 1.97
CA GLU A 200 -12.46 -20.16 0.71
C GLU A 200 -11.12 -19.45 0.93
N VAL A 201 -11.05 -18.55 1.92
CA VAL A 201 -9.80 -17.89 2.30
C VAL A 201 -8.76 -18.89 2.76
N ALA A 202 -9.15 -19.84 3.62
CA ALA A 202 -8.24 -20.89 4.12
C ALA A 202 -7.69 -21.78 2.99
N ALA A 203 -8.53 -22.13 2.02
CA ALA A 203 -8.11 -22.94 0.88
C ALA A 203 -7.12 -22.23 -0.07
N LYS A 204 -7.09 -20.89 -0.02
CA LYS A 204 -6.27 -20.02 -0.89
C LYS A 204 -5.08 -19.38 -0.16
N THR A 205 -4.90 -19.65 1.14
CA THR A 205 -3.83 -19.10 1.99
C THR A 205 -2.97 -20.22 2.51
N THR A 206 -1.65 -20.05 2.47
CA THR A 206 -0.70 -21.01 3.07
C THR A 206 -0.05 -20.50 4.35
N ALA A 207 -0.08 -19.19 4.59
CA ALA A 207 0.34 -18.56 5.84
C ALA A 207 -0.58 -18.97 7.01
N LYS A 208 -0.03 -19.02 8.21
CA LYS A 208 -0.82 -19.17 9.44
C LYS A 208 -1.41 -17.83 9.84
N TYR A 209 -2.65 -17.84 10.29
CA TYR A 209 -3.36 -16.69 10.84
C TYR A 209 -4.43 -17.15 11.84
N GLU A 210 -4.90 -16.24 12.67
CA GLU A 210 -6.05 -16.46 13.56
C GLU A 210 -7.36 -16.07 12.85
N SER A 211 -8.45 -16.80 13.11
CA SER A 211 -9.80 -16.57 12.56
C SER A 211 -10.76 -16.17 13.67
#